data_cc4fcac15eb9eb1b666509e7a506ec8c
#
_entry.id   cc4fcac15eb9eb1b666509e7a506ec8c
#
_cell.length_a   1.000
_cell.length_b   1.000
_cell.length_c   1.000
_cell.angle_alpha   90.00
_cell.angle_beta   90.00
_cell.angle_gamma   90.00
#
_symmetry.space_group_name_H-M   'P 1'
#
loop_
_entity.id
_entity.type
_entity.pdbx_description
1 polymer ?
#
loop_
_entity_poly.entity_id
_entity_poly.type
_entity_poly.pdbx_seq_one_letter_code
_entity_poly.pdbx_strand_id
1 'polypeptide(L)'
;VLGLINKGVTLEQLTRSANHFTGTGIMVHAYLMYGFPTETTQETVDSLEVVRQLFELGYIHSGFWHRFAMTAHSPVGLCPERFGTRVTEPPFGGFARNDVAFEDLQGGDHDELGDGLSRSLYNYMRGVGFDLPLQKWFDCKIPATTIPPRFVAHMAEEQEPVEKLHSRRLYWLGGRVELGPESVKKGKYSIVLLLHTNNREMAIKMRGDWAHFIHESLMQVGVDAVN
;
A
#
# COMPACT_ATOMS: atom_id res chain seq x y z
N VAL A 1 -11.16 9.73 -8.02
CA VAL A 1 -11.08 8.24 -8.15
C VAL A 1 -11.10 7.56 -6.79
N LEU A 2 -10.16 7.82 -5.82
CA LEU A 2 -10.11 7.11 -4.52
C LEU A 2 -11.45 7.12 -3.75
N GLY A 3 -12.16 8.24 -3.75
CA GLY A 3 -13.48 8.34 -3.13
C GLY A 3 -14.55 7.50 -3.83
N LEU A 4 -14.52 7.43 -5.16
CA LEU A 4 -15.47 6.65 -5.96
C LEU A 4 -15.30 5.13 -5.74
N ILE A 5 -14.06 4.67 -5.60
CA ILE A 5 -13.77 3.24 -5.34
C ILE A 5 -13.93 2.88 -3.86
N ASN A 6 -14.18 3.84 -2.99
CA ASN A 6 -14.32 3.63 -1.53
C ASN A 6 -13.17 2.80 -0.93
N LYS A 7 -11.92 3.18 -1.24
CA LYS A 7 -10.72 2.46 -0.75
C LYS A 7 -10.49 2.58 0.76
N GLY A 8 -11.24 3.46 1.44
CA GLY A 8 -11.13 3.66 2.88
C GLY A 8 -9.83 4.33 3.35
N VAL A 9 -9.00 4.82 2.42
CA VAL A 9 -7.76 5.54 2.71
C VAL A 9 -7.69 6.84 1.93
N THR A 10 -7.11 7.88 2.53
CA THR A 10 -6.80 9.14 1.86
C THR A 10 -5.38 9.11 1.28
N LEU A 11 -5.09 10.03 0.37
CA LEU A 11 -3.74 10.17 -0.19
C LEU A 11 -2.71 10.54 0.88
N GLU A 12 -3.11 11.36 1.87
CA GLU A 12 -2.25 11.71 3.00
C GLU A 12 -1.91 10.49 3.87
N GLN A 13 -2.91 9.67 4.21
CA GLN A 13 -2.69 8.43 4.96
C GLN A 13 -1.75 7.49 4.23
N LEU A 14 -1.93 7.34 2.91
CA LEU A 14 -1.07 6.53 2.06
C LEU A 14 0.36 7.07 2.07
N THR A 15 0.53 8.39 1.85
CA THR A 15 1.83 9.06 1.85
C THR A 15 2.56 8.89 3.18
N ARG A 16 1.88 9.12 4.30
CA ARG A 16 2.46 8.94 5.63
C ARG A 16 2.84 7.49 5.91
N SER A 17 1.98 6.54 5.55
CA SER A 17 2.29 5.11 5.70
C SER A 17 3.52 4.71 4.89
N ALA A 18 3.63 5.16 3.63
CA ALA A 18 4.77 4.89 2.78
C ALA A 18 6.06 5.49 3.37
N ASN A 19 6.01 6.75 3.85
CA ASN A 19 7.12 7.40 4.53
C ASN A 19 7.57 6.64 5.79
N HIS A 20 6.64 6.18 6.62
CA HIS A 20 6.96 5.41 7.82
C HIS A 20 7.60 4.05 7.49
N PHE A 21 7.08 3.33 6.50
CA PHE A 21 7.69 2.06 6.06
C PHE A 21 9.11 2.27 5.56
N THR A 22 9.30 3.28 4.71
CA THR A 22 10.62 3.61 4.16
C THR A 22 11.60 4.04 5.25
N GLY A 23 11.15 4.85 6.21
CA GLY A 23 11.96 5.29 7.36
C GLY A 23 12.41 4.13 8.26
N THR A 24 11.74 2.97 8.19
CA THR A 24 12.15 1.74 8.89
C THR A 24 12.92 0.77 8.00
N GLY A 25 13.25 1.15 6.76
CA GLY A 25 13.99 0.31 5.82
C GLY A 25 13.12 -0.68 5.05
N ILE A 26 11.79 -0.56 5.10
CA ILE A 26 10.87 -1.42 4.35
C ILE A 26 10.67 -0.84 2.95
N MET A 27 10.92 -1.64 1.93
CA MET A 27 10.68 -1.25 0.54
C MET A 27 9.19 -1.28 0.22
N VAL A 28 8.70 -0.20 -0.37
CA VAL A 28 7.28 -0.07 -0.76
C VAL A 28 7.13 -0.29 -2.26
N HIS A 29 6.25 -1.22 -2.64
CA HIS A 29 5.82 -1.44 -4.01
C HIS A 29 4.39 -0.93 -4.19
N ALA A 30 4.16 -0.08 -5.19
CA ALA A 30 2.86 0.55 -5.45
C ALA A 30 2.13 -0.11 -6.61
N TYR A 31 0.91 -0.59 -6.36
CA TYR A 31 -0.04 -0.93 -7.42
C TYR A 31 -0.81 0.33 -7.80
N LEU A 32 -0.59 0.82 -9.00
CA LEU A 32 -1.16 2.04 -9.53
C LEU A 32 -2.21 1.68 -10.58
N MET A 33 -3.31 2.40 -10.59
CA MET A 33 -4.41 2.19 -11.53
C MET A 33 -4.72 3.48 -12.27
N TYR A 34 -5.03 3.37 -13.55
CA TYR A 34 -5.52 4.46 -14.39
C TYR A 34 -6.70 3.98 -15.24
N GLY A 35 -7.45 4.92 -15.80
CA GLY A 35 -8.59 4.60 -16.66
C GLY A 35 -9.80 4.06 -15.88
N PHE A 36 -9.95 4.47 -14.61
CA PHE A 36 -11.19 4.23 -13.90
C PHE A 36 -12.33 5.00 -14.58
N PRO A 37 -13.54 4.44 -14.69
CA PRO A 37 -14.67 5.12 -15.30
C PRO A 37 -14.85 6.55 -14.80
N THR A 38 -15.07 7.48 -15.70
CA THR A 38 -15.15 8.93 -15.48
C THR A 38 -13.82 9.62 -15.16
N GLU A 39 -12.70 8.91 -15.02
CA GLU A 39 -11.40 9.53 -14.85
C GLU A 39 -11.02 10.35 -16.10
N THR A 40 -10.63 11.58 -15.88
CA THR A 40 -10.19 12.47 -16.94
C THR A 40 -8.69 12.35 -17.21
N THR A 41 -8.24 12.75 -18.40
CA THR A 41 -6.80 12.84 -18.70
C THR A 41 -6.06 13.74 -17.71
N GLN A 42 -6.69 14.82 -17.21
CA GLN A 42 -6.11 15.69 -16.19
C GLN A 42 -5.85 14.92 -14.88
N GLU A 43 -6.82 14.13 -14.42
CA GLU A 43 -6.67 13.34 -13.18
C GLU A 43 -5.58 12.28 -13.31
N THR A 44 -5.45 11.64 -14.48
CA THR A 44 -4.35 10.70 -14.74
C THR A 44 -2.98 11.40 -14.71
N VAL A 45 -2.87 12.58 -15.32
CA VAL A 45 -1.63 13.38 -15.31
C VAL A 45 -1.29 13.85 -13.89
N ASP A 46 -2.28 14.29 -13.12
CA ASP A 46 -2.10 14.69 -11.73
C ASP A 46 -1.70 13.49 -10.85
N SER A 47 -2.27 12.31 -11.12
CA SER A 47 -1.85 11.07 -10.45
C SER A 47 -0.40 10.71 -10.76
N LEU A 48 0.04 10.89 -12.02
CA LEU A 48 1.45 10.68 -12.39
C LEU A 48 2.38 11.65 -11.66
N GLU A 49 1.99 12.93 -11.51
CA GLU A 49 2.81 13.90 -10.76
C GLU A 49 2.95 13.51 -9.28
N VAL A 50 1.87 13.05 -8.65
CA VAL A 50 1.94 12.54 -7.27
C VAL A 50 2.90 11.34 -7.18
N VAL A 51 2.81 10.41 -8.14
CA VAL A 51 3.71 9.25 -8.20
C VAL A 51 5.16 9.68 -8.41
N ARG A 52 5.43 10.67 -9.29
CA ARG A 52 6.77 11.24 -9.47
C ARG A 52 7.34 11.77 -8.15
N GLN A 53 6.55 12.55 -7.40
CA GLN A 53 6.99 13.10 -6.11
C GLN A 53 7.20 12.01 -5.05
N LEU A 54 6.37 10.95 -5.02
CA LEU A 54 6.56 9.81 -4.12
C LEU A 54 7.88 9.06 -4.38
N PHE A 55 8.26 8.90 -5.66
CA PHE A 55 9.55 8.31 -6.03
C PHE A 55 10.72 9.23 -5.72
N GLU A 56 10.61 10.53 -6.05
CA GLU A 56 11.65 11.52 -5.80
C GLU A 56 11.99 11.64 -4.30
N LEU A 57 10.97 11.53 -3.43
CA LEU A 57 11.12 11.52 -1.98
C LEU A 57 11.55 10.15 -1.43
N GLY A 58 11.62 9.12 -2.26
CA GLY A 58 11.97 7.76 -1.84
C GLY A 58 10.89 7.07 -1.00
N TYR A 59 9.64 7.51 -1.05
CA TYR A 59 8.52 6.89 -0.30
C TYR A 59 8.01 5.62 -0.97
N ILE A 60 8.20 5.48 -2.27
CA ILE A 60 7.97 4.24 -3.01
C ILE A 60 9.22 3.88 -3.81
N HIS A 61 9.49 2.57 -3.97
CA HIS A 61 10.71 2.07 -4.59
C HIS A 61 10.45 1.39 -5.93
N SER A 62 9.26 0.88 -6.10
CA SER A 62 8.81 0.23 -7.32
C SER A 62 7.30 0.36 -7.47
N GLY A 63 6.80 0.13 -8.67
CA GLY A 63 5.38 0.18 -8.93
C GLY A 63 5.03 -0.42 -10.27
N PHE A 64 3.75 -0.52 -10.50
CA PHE A 64 3.17 -1.00 -11.75
C PHE A 64 1.87 -0.24 -12.04
N TRP A 65 1.76 0.35 -13.23
CA TRP A 65 0.51 0.90 -13.75
C TRP A 65 -0.29 -0.18 -14.45
N HIS A 66 -1.51 -0.40 -14.03
CA HIS A 66 -2.45 -1.24 -14.76
C HIS A 66 -3.71 -0.44 -15.13
N ARG A 67 -4.24 -0.71 -16.29
CA ARG A 67 -5.49 -0.14 -16.73
C ARG A 67 -6.63 -0.76 -15.92
N PHE A 68 -7.63 0.05 -15.59
CA PHE A 68 -8.84 -0.46 -14.95
C PHE A 68 -9.51 -1.52 -15.83
N ALA A 69 -9.86 -2.63 -15.21
CA ALA A 69 -10.67 -3.69 -15.81
C ALA A 69 -11.96 -3.84 -15.00
N MET A 70 -13.10 -3.75 -15.69
CA MET A 70 -14.40 -4.00 -15.06
C MET A 70 -14.53 -5.49 -14.80
N THR A 71 -14.81 -5.86 -13.56
CA THR A 71 -15.10 -7.26 -13.22
C THR A 71 -16.59 -7.43 -12.92
N ALA A 72 -17.14 -8.57 -13.31
CA ALA A 72 -18.59 -8.86 -13.25
C ALA A 72 -19.20 -8.68 -11.85
N HIS A 73 -18.43 -8.95 -10.80
CA HIS A 73 -18.89 -8.89 -9.41
C HIS A 73 -18.46 -7.62 -8.67
N SER A 74 -17.75 -6.71 -9.34
CA SER A 74 -17.40 -5.41 -8.76
C SER A 74 -18.61 -4.47 -8.70
N PRO A 75 -18.62 -3.45 -7.83
CA PRO A 75 -19.68 -2.43 -7.83
C PRO A 75 -19.90 -1.79 -9.20
N VAL A 76 -18.82 -1.60 -10.01
CA VAL A 76 -18.92 -1.07 -11.37
C VAL A 76 -19.59 -2.07 -12.32
N GLY A 77 -19.27 -3.36 -12.22
CA GLY A 77 -19.87 -4.40 -13.04
C GLY A 77 -21.32 -4.67 -12.69
N LEU A 78 -21.70 -4.54 -11.41
CA LEU A 78 -23.08 -4.74 -10.94
C LEU A 78 -24.01 -3.56 -11.25
N CYS A 79 -23.48 -2.33 -11.25
CA CYS A 79 -24.25 -1.09 -11.46
C CYS A 79 -23.48 -0.14 -12.39
N PRO A 80 -23.19 -0.52 -13.65
CA PRO A 80 -22.32 0.25 -14.55
C PRO A 80 -22.83 1.67 -14.81
N GLU A 81 -24.14 1.88 -14.86
CA GLU A 81 -24.76 3.18 -15.08
C GLU A 81 -24.43 4.21 -13.98
N ARG A 82 -24.17 3.76 -12.74
CA ARG A 82 -23.75 4.64 -11.64
C ARG A 82 -22.35 5.22 -11.84
N PHE A 83 -21.58 4.59 -12.70
CA PHE A 83 -20.17 4.95 -13.01
C PHE A 83 -20.03 5.50 -14.43
N GLY A 84 -21.16 5.88 -15.09
CA GLY A 84 -21.14 6.42 -16.44
C GLY A 84 -20.63 5.45 -17.50
N THR A 85 -20.77 4.15 -17.26
CA THR A 85 -20.32 3.10 -18.18
C THR A 85 -21.47 2.30 -18.75
N ARG A 86 -21.23 1.66 -19.89
CA ARG A 86 -22.16 0.74 -20.53
C ARG A 86 -21.43 -0.56 -20.88
N VAL A 87 -21.99 -1.68 -20.45
CA VAL A 87 -21.49 -3.02 -20.84
C VAL A 87 -21.77 -3.21 -22.34
N THR A 88 -20.75 -3.62 -23.07
CA THR A 88 -20.81 -3.80 -24.53
C THR A 88 -20.94 -5.26 -24.96
N GLU A 89 -20.67 -6.20 -24.07
CA GLU A 89 -20.82 -7.64 -24.32
C GLU A 89 -22.05 -8.22 -23.64
N PRO A 90 -22.70 -9.24 -24.22
CA PRO A 90 -23.77 -9.95 -23.56
C PRO A 90 -23.24 -10.65 -22.29
N PRO A 91 -24.11 -10.88 -21.28
CA PRO A 91 -23.72 -11.61 -20.09
C PRO A 91 -23.09 -12.94 -20.44
N PHE A 92 -21.86 -13.16 -19.97
CA PHE A 92 -21.17 -14.44 -20.15
C PHE A 92 -21.61 -15.43 -19.09
N GLY A 93 -22.24 -16.52 -19.51
CA GLY A 93 -22.71 -17.59 -18.62
C GLY A 93 -21.65 -18.60 -18.20
N GLY A 94 -20.38 -18.36 -18.51
CA GLY A 94 -19.29 -19.30 -18.23
C GLY A 94 -18.57 -19.02 -16.91
N PHE A 95 -17.97 -20.05 -16.35
CA PHE A 95 -17.30 -20.01 -15.04
C PHE A 95 -16.00 -19.20 -15.02
N ALA A 96 -15.29 -19.08 -16.14
CA ALA A 96 -13.89 -18.62 -16.14
C ALA A 96 -13.67 -17.15 -16.56
N ARG A 97 -14.68 -16.45 -17.03
CA ARG A 97 -14.54 -15.07 -17.50
C ARG A 97 -15.13 -14.09 -16.48
N ASN A 98 -14.26 -13.38 -15.79
CA ASN A 98 -14.66 -12.37 -14.82
C ASN A 98 -14.63 -10.94 -15.39
N ASP A 99 -13.80 -10.68 -16.40
CA ASP A 99 -13.66 -9.37 -17.01
C ASP A 99 -14.80 -9.12 -18.00
N VAL A 100 -15.39 -7.92 -17.89
CA VAL A 100 -16.54 -7.48 -18.69
C VAL A 100 -16.09 -6.33 -19.59
N ALA A 101 -16.34 -6.47 -20.89
CA ALA A 101 -16.09 -5.37 -21.82
C ALA A 101 -17.12 -4.25 -21.62
N PHE A 102 -16.65 -3.03 -21.57
CA PHE A 102 -17.46 -1.86 -21.33
C PHE A 102 -16.97 -0.66 -22.13
N GLU A 103 -17.85 0.31 -22.30
CA GLU A 103 -17.58 1.63 -22.85
C GLU A 103 -17.71 2.66 -21.73
N ASP A 104 -16.69 3.52 -21.56
CA ASP A 104 -16.76 4.69 -20.69
C ASP A 104 -17.38 5.86 -21.49
N LEU A 105 -18.52 6.36 -21.02
CA LEU A 105 -19.27 7.39 -21.73
C LEU A 105 -18.76 8.81 -21.46
N GLN A 106 -17.93 9.01 -20.47
CA GLN A 106 -17.50 10.32 -19.95
C GLN A 106 -16.00 10.44 -19.72
N GLY A 107 -15.27 9.34 -19.69
CA GLY A 107 -13.83 9.30 -19.41
C GLY A 107 -12.97 9.80 -20.57
N GLY A 108 -11.67 9.95 -20.29
CA GLY A 108 -10.67 10.30 -21.30
C GLY A 108 -10.26 9.10 -22.18
N ASP A 109 -9.52 9.39 -23.25
CA ASP A 109 -8.86 8.34 -24.02
C ASP A 109 -7.62 7.85 -23.29
N HIS A 110 -7.84 6.83 -22.45
CA HIS A 110 -6.78 6.25 -21.62
C HIS A 110 -5.83 5.31 -22.39
N ASP A 111 -6.19 4.90 -23.61
CA ASP A 111 -5.36 3.97 -24.40
C ASP A 111 -4.03 4.61 -24.77
N GLU A 112 -4.03 5.91 -25.12
CA GLU A 112 -2.83 6.66 -25.47
C GLU A 112 -1.92 6.97 -24.26
N LEU A 113 -2.42 6.86 -23.03
CA LEU A 113 -1.68 7.25 -21.83
C LEU A 113 -0.81 6.13 -21.27
N GLY A 114 -1.16 4.86 -21.52
CA GLY A 114 -0.53 3.69 -20.90
C GLY A 114 0.98 3.60 -21.12
N ASP A 115 1.43 3.87 -22.34
CA ASP A 115 2.87 3.80 -22.69
C ASP A 115 3.67 4.90 -21.98
N GLY A 116 3.12 6.13 -21.91
CA GLY A 116 3.74 7.24 -21.20
C GLY A 116 3.85 7.00 -19.70
N LEU A 117 2.78 6.48 -19.09
CA LEU A 117 2.74 6.09 -17.68
C LEU A 117 3.77 5.00 -17.37
N SER A 118 3.86 3.97 -18.22
CA SER A 118 4.80 2.87 -18.04
C SER A 118 6.24 3.33 -18.22
N ARG A 119 6.51 4.16 -19.25
CA ARG A 119 7.82 4.73 -19.53
C ARG A 119 8.33 5.61 -18.41
N SER A 120 7.49 6.50 -17.88
CA SER A 120 7.85 7.36 -16.76
C SER A 120 8.17 6.55 -15.51
N LEU A 121 7.32 5.60 -15.14
CA LEU A 121 7.49 4.76 -13.97
C LEU A 121 8.78 3.93 -14.03
N TYR A 122 9.08 3.34 -15.21
CA TYR A 122 10.31 2.60 -15.43
C TYR A 122 11.57 3.44 -15.18
N ASN A 123 11.54 4.71 -15.55
CA ASN A 123 12.64 5.64 -15.30
C ASN A 123 12.70 6.08 -13.84
N TYR A 124 11.56 6.39 -13.22
CA TYR A 124 11.50 6.77 -11.80
C TYR A 124 12.02 5.68 -10.87
N MET A 125 11.72 4.41 -11.14
CA MET A 125 12.30 3.26 -10.41
C MET A 125 13.84 3.19 -10.48
N ARG A 126 14.45 3.91 -11.42
CA ARG A 126 15.91 4.00 -11.59
C ARG A 126 16.49 5.33 -11.13
N GLY A 127 15.66 6.17 -10.51
CA GLY A 127 16.09 7.50 -10.06
C GLY A 127 16.34 8.50 -11.19
N VAL A 128 15.71 8.31 -12.35
CA VAL A 128 15.96 9.11 -13.57
C VAL A 128 14.70 9.85 -14.00
N GLY A 129 14.87 11.11 -14.44
CA GLY A 129 13.84 11.89 -15.12
C GLY A 129 12.86 12.61 -14.21
N PHE A 130 13.18 12.80 -12.93
CA PHE A 130 12.36 13.59 -12.01
C PHE A 130 12.30 15.08 -12.38
N ASP A 131 13.30 15.58 -13.08
CA ASP A 131 13.43 16.95 -13.59
C ASP A 131 12.76 17.17 -14.95
N LEU A 132 12.33 16.08 -15.63
CA LEU A 132 11.69 16.19 -16.92
C LEU A 132 10.23 16.61 -16.77
N PRO A 133 9.73 17.52 -17.65
CA PRO A 133 8.31 17.78 -17.76
C PRO A 133 7.54 16.52 -18.10
N LEU A 134 6.39 16.30 -17.46
CA LEU A 134 5.58 15.07 -17.65
C LEU A 134 5.24 14.80 -19.12
N GLN A 135 5.06 15.88 -19.92
CA GLN A 135 4.75 15.80 -21.35
C GLN A 135 5.81 15.04 -22.17
N LYS A 136 7.04 14.95 -21.67
CA LYS A 136 8.13 14.23 -22.35
C LYS A 136 7.99 12.72 -22.31
N TRP A 137 7.13 12.22 -21.44
CA TRP A 137 6.86 10.78 -21.34
C TRP A 137 5.83 10.27 -22.34
N PHE A 138 5.00 11.17 -22.89
CA PHE A 138 3.87 10.83 -23.74
C PHE A 138 4.13 11.17 -25.21
N ASP A 139 3.62 10.33 -26.09
CA ASP A 139 3.65 10.57 -27.54
C ASP A 139 2.41 11.39 -27.99
N CYS A 140 1.38 11.49 -27.13
CA CYS A 140 0.22 12.34 -27.30
C CYS A 140 0.32 13.65 -26.50
N LYS A 141 -0.55 14.60 -26.83
CA LYS A 141 -0.62 15.87 -26.11
C LYS A 141 -1.39 15.69 -24.81
N ILE A 142 -0.74 15.94 -23.68
CA ILE A 142 -1.37 15.92 -22.35
C ILE A 142 -1.40 17.35 -21.75
N PRO A 143 -2.35 17.63 -20.83
CA PRO A 143 -2.38 18.89 -20.08
C PRO A 143 -1.16 19.01 -19.14
N ALA A 144 -0.93 20.21 -18.62
CA ALA A 144 -0.02 20.41 -17.51
C ALA A 144 -0.67 19.88 -16.22
N THR A 145 0.16 19.38 -15.29
CA THR A 145 -0.36 18.99 -13.98
C THR A 145 -0.85 20.19 -13.18
N THR A 146 -1.87 19.98 -12.38
CA THR A 146 -2.38 20.96 -11.40
C THR A 146 -1.80 20.75 -10.01
N ILE A 147 -1.07 19.65 -9.80
CA ILE A 147 -0.45 19.33 -8.52
C ILE A 147 0.73 20.26 -8.25
N PRO A 148 0.75 20.96 -7.11
CA PRO A 148 1.83 21.86 -6.75
C PRO A 148 3.17 21.14 -6.56
N PRO A 149 4.30 21.82 -6.77
CA PRO A 149 5.60 21.32 -6.32
C PRO A 149 5.58 21.06 -4.81
N ARG A 150 6.20 19.95 -4.38
CA ARG A 150 6.28 19.54 -2.97
C ARG A 150 4.92 19.17 -2.33
N PHE A 151 3.90 18.91 -3.12
CA PHE A 151 2.57 18.50 -2.62
C PHE A 151 2.66 17.29 -1.69
N VAL A 152 3.38 16.25 -2.12
CA VAL A 152 3.58 15.03 -1.33
C VAL A 152 4.42 15.28 -0.07
N ALA A 153 5.45 16.12 -0.16
CA ALA A 153 6.25 16.50 1.00
C ALA A 153 5.41 17.20 2.07
N HIS A 154 4.56 18.15 1.69
CA HIS A 154 3.66 18.83 2.61
C HIS A 154 2.70 17.87 3.31
N MET A 155 2.11 16.90 2.57
CA MET A 155 1.24 15.89 3.18
C MET A 155 1.97 14.99 4.20
N ALA A 156 3.27 14.76 3.99
CA ALA A 156 4.08 13.99 4.93
C ALA A 156 4.49 14.82 6.16
N GLU A 157 4.66 16.14 5.99
CA GLU A 157 5.04 17.09 7.04
C GLU A 157 3.83 17.50 7.91
N GLU A 158 2.63 17.54 7.36
CA GLU A 158 1.40 17.80 8.10
C GLU A 158 1.21 16.68 9.15
N GLN A 159 1.69 16.96 10.35
CA GLN A 159 1.36 16.14 11.50
C GLN A 159 -0.12 16.37 11.80
N GLU A 160 -0.97 15.34 11.64
CA GLU A 160 -2.16 15.35 12.47
C GLU A 160 -1.72 15.63 13.91
N PRO A 161 -2.43 16.54 14.64
CA PRO A 161 -2.21 16.63 16.05
C PRO A 161 -2.30 15.19 16.52
N VAL A 162 -1.20 14.66 17.05
CA VAL A 162 -1.18 13.33 17.65
C VAL A 162 -2.28 13.42 18.68
N GLU A 163 -3.49 12.96 18.32
CA GLU A 163 -4.49 12.66 19.33
C GLU A 163 -3.71 11.84 20.30
N LYS A 164 -3.52 12.41 21.49
CA LYS A 164 -2.74 11.76 22.54
C LYS A 164 -3.31 10.37 22.60
N LEU A 165 -2.59 9.42 21.98
CA LEU A 165 -2.91 8.01 22.10
C LEU A 165 -2.96 7.76 23.59
N HIS A 166 -4.17 7.85 24.19
CA HIS A 166 -4.41 7.76 25.60
C HIS A 166 -4.02 6.39 26.18
N SER A 167 -3.59 5.49 25.31
CA SER A 167 -2.88 4.28 25.70
C SER A 167 -1.85 3.93 24.61
N ARG A 168 -0.57 4.15 24.86
CA ARG A 168 0.50 3.47 24.13
C ARG A 168 0.50 2.01 24.60
N ARG A 169 -0.49 1.23 24.16
CA ARG A 169 -0.48 -0.21 24.37
C ARG A 169 0.49 -0.81 23.36
N LEU A 170 1.50 -1.48 23.89
CA LEU A 170 2.35 -2.34 23.10
C LEU A 170 1.60 -3.66 22.87
N TYR A 171 1.66 -4.17 21.63
CA TYR A 171 1.10 -5.48 21.29
C TYR A 171 2.22 -6.37 20.76
N TRP A 172 2.28 -7.60 21.31
CA TRP A 172 3.15 -8.64 20.78
C TRP A 172 2.46 -9.32 19.61
N LEU A 173 3.04 -9.18 18.42
CA LEU A 173 2.52 -9.78 17.17
C LEU A 173 3.28 -11.07 16.78
N GLY A 174 4.22 -11.52 17.58
CA GLY A 174 5.15 -12.61 17.24
C GLY A 174 4.61 -14.02 17.50
N GLY A 175 3.33 -14.20 17.81
CA GLY A 175 2.75 -15.50 18.08
C GLY A 175 2.98 -15.98 19.54
N ARG A 176 2.71 -17.29 19.81
CA ARG A 176 2.74 -17.86 21.16
C ARG A 176 4.15 -17.89 21.73
N VAL A 177 4.27 -17.59 23.02
CA VAL A 177 5.53 -17.60 23.78
C VAL A 177 5.41 -18.59 24.93
N GLU A 178 6.37 -19.48 25.08
CA GLU A 178 6.37 -20.51 26.13
C GLU A 178 7.73 -20.60 26.83
N LEU A 179 7.68 -20.97 28.12
CA LEU A 179 8.87 -21.38 28.84
C LEU A 179 9.12 -22.87 28.57
N GLY A 180 10.26 -23.17 27.96
CA GLY A 180 10.71 -24.51 27.66
C GLY A 180 11.60 -25.12 28.74
N PRO A 181 12.44 -26.08 28.39
CA PRO A 181 13.24 -26.82 29.37
C PRO A 181 14.19 -25.95 30.19
N GLU A 182 14.26 -26.26 31.48
CA GLU A 182 15.18 -25.64 32.41
C GLU A 182 16.49 -26.40 32.51
N SER A 183 17.56 -25.71 32.80
CA SER A 183 18.86 -26.37 33.05
C SER A 183 19.72 -25.59 34.05
N VAL A 184 20.38 -26.34 34.93
CA VAL A 184 21.38 -25.77 35.86
C VAL A 184 22.75 -26.34 35.51
N LYS A 185 23.69 -25.48 35.12
CA LYS A 185 25.09 -25.87 34.86
C LYS A 185 26.03 -24.95 35.64
N LYS A 186 26.89 -25.55 36.46
CA LYS A 186 27.88 -24.82 37.28
C LYS A 186 27.25 -23.70 38.13
N GLY A 187 26.11 -23.97 38.75
CA GLY A 187 25.36 -23.01 39.57
C GLY A 187 24.63 -21.91 38.78
N LYS A 188 24.65 -21.95 37.45
CA LYS A 188 23.90 -20.99 36.61
C LYS A 188 22.59 -21.61 36.15
N TYR A 189 21.51 -21.00 36.53
CA TYR A 189 20.13 -21.36 36.14
C TYR A 189 19.81 -20.73 34.79
N SER A 190 19.31 -21.54 33.86
CA SER A 190 18.90 -21.07 32.54
C SER A 190 17.61 -21.79 32.05
N ILE A 191 16.79 -21.09 31.31
CA ILE A 191 15.55 -21.58 30.69
C ILE A 191 15.64 -21.32 29.19
N VAL A 192 14.97 -22.18 28.41
CA VAL A 192 14.77 -21.95 26.98
C VAL A 192 13.46 -21.22 26.81
N LEU A 193 13.48 -20.03 26.21
CA LEU A 193 12.28 -19.32 25.75
C LEU A 193 11.94 -19.81 24.35
N LEU A 194 10.72 -20.32 24.18
CA LEU A 194 10.21 -20.78 22.88
C LEU A 194 9.29 -19.71 22.30
N LEU A 195 9.61 -19.26 21.09
CA LEU A 195 8.81 -18.29 20.33
C LEU A 195 8.24 -19.01 19.13
N HIS A 196 6.92 -19.16 19.07
CA HIS A 196 6.23 -19.81 17.96
C HIS A 196 5.71 -18.74 16.99
N THR A 197 6.05 -18.88 15.73
CA THR A 197 5.50 -18.09 14.63
C THR A 197 4.72 -19.01 13.70
N ASN A 198 3.95 -18.47 12.77
CA ASN A 198 3.12 -19.27 11.85
C ASN A 198 3.93 -20.33 11.06
N ASN A 199 5.24 -20.13 10.88
CA ASN A 199 6.08 -20.99 10.05
C ASN A 199 7.37 -21.47 10.72
N ARG A 200 7.67 -21.02 11.93
CA ARG A 200 8.95 -21.33 12.60
C ARG A 200 8.80 -21.34 14.12
N GLU A 201 9.55 -22.21 14.76
CA GLU A 201 9.82 -22.19 16.19
C GLU A 201 11.25 -21.72 16.42
N MET A 202 11.41 -20.77 17.33
CA MET A 202 12.71 -20.27 17.75
C MET A 202 12.92 -20.57 19.23
N ALA A 203 14.01 -21.26 19.57
CA ALA A 203 14.38 -21.59 20.94
C ALA A 203 15.57 -20.72 21.37
N ILE A 204 15.38 -19.88 22.40
CA ILE A 204 16.43 -18.98 22.91
C ILE A 204 16.77 -19.38 24.33
N LYS A 205 17.99 -19.87 24.54
CA LYS A 205 18.48 -20.19 25.89
C LYS A 205 19.01 -18.93 26.57
N MET A 206 18.45 -18.62 27.75
CA MET A 206 18.83 -17.44 28.54
C MET A 206 18.83 -17.71 30.03
N ARG A 207 19.28 -16.75 30.85
CA ARG A 207 19.18 -16.84 32.31
C ARG A 207 17.69 -16.93 32.71
N GLY A 208 17.42 -17.70 33.76
CA GLY A 208 16.05 -17.98 34.16
C GLY A 208 15.25 -16.73 34.54
N ASP A 209 15.87 -15.79 35.28
CA ASP A 209 15.25 -14.51 35.65
C ASP A 209 14.83 -13.67 34.41
N TRP A 210 15.71 -13.61 33.39
CA TRP A 210 15.38 -12.92 32.15
C TRP A 210 14.32 -13.65 31.32
N ALA A 211 14.34 -14.99 31.28
CA ALA A 211 13.33 -15.76 30.58
C ALA A 211 11.94 -15.53 31.15
N HIS A 212 11.79 -15.55 32.46
CA HIS A 212 10.53 -15.24 33.13
C HIS A 212 10.08 -13.80 32.88
N PHE A 213 10.98 -12.82 33.04
CA PHE A 213 10.66 -11.42 32.81
C PHE A 213 10.16 -11.17 31.36
N ILE A 214 10.87 -11.72 30.37
CA ILE A 214 10.49 -11.55 28.95
C ILE A 214 9.17 -12.27 28.67
N HIS A 215 9.01 -13.52 29.16
CA HIS A 215 7.78 -14.27 28.99
C HIS A 215 6.56 -13.50 29.56
N GLU A 216 6.63 -13.07 30.82
CA GLU A 216 5.57 -12.31 31.46
C GLU A 216 5.27 -10.99 30.75
N SER A 217 6.31 -10.26 30.33
CA SER A 217 6.14 -9.02 29.57
C SER A 217 5.45 -9.25 28.24
N LEU A 218 5.80 -10.29 27.51
CA LEU A 218 5.19 -10.63 26.22
C LEU A 218 3.75 -11.14 26.40
N MET A 219 3.46 -11.89 27.45
CA MET A 219 2.10 -12.32 27.78
C MET A 219 1.17 -11.14 28.13
N GLN A 220 1.68 -10.09 28.79
CA GLN A 220 0.91 -8.89 29.12
C GLN A 220 0.57 -8.04 27.88
N VAL A 221 1.38 -8.11 26.84
CA VAL A 221 1.18 -7.35 25.59
C VAL A 221 0.70 -8.25 24.43
N GLY A 222 0.39 -9.51 24.68
CA GLY A 222 -0.19 -10.43 23.71
C GLY A 222 -1.58 -10.01 23.27
N VAL A 223 -1.95 -10.34 22.04
CA VAL A 223 -3.27 -10.01 21.47
C VAL A 223 -4.40 -10.63 22.30
N ASP A 224 -4.16 -11.79 22.92
CA ASP A 224 -5.13 -12.51 23.76
C ASP A 224 -5.28 -11.95 25.20
N ALA A 225 -4.44 -10.99 25.58
CA ALA A 225 -4.52 -10.34 26.91
C ALA A 225 -5.60 -9.23 26.97
N VAL A 226 -6.40 -9.07 25.94
CA VAL A 226 -7.39 -7.98 25.76
C VAL A 226 -8.83 -8.53 25.80
N ASN A 227 -9.10 -9.51 26.65
CA ASN A 227 -10.48 -9.89 27.01
C ASN A 227 -10.78 -9.56 28.45
#